data_0561594f808f4f505f143fcf3362e765
#
_entry.id   0561594f808f4f505f143fcf3362e765
#
_cell.length_a   1.000
_cell.length_b   1.000
_cell.length_c   1.000
_cell.angle_alpha   90.00
_cell.angle_beta   90.00
_cell.angle_gamma   90.00
#
_symmetry.space_group_name_H-M   'P 1'
#
loop_
_entity.id
_entity.type
_entity.pdbx_description
1 polymer ?
#
loop_
_entity_poly.entity_id
_entity_poly.type
_entity_poly.pdbx_seq_one_letter_code
_entity_poly.pdbx_strand_id
1 'polypeptide(L)'
;MATNIPPHNLGEVIDGTIYFMKNPDATVPELMNYIKGPDFPTYGIICGTSGIYQAYQTGKGKIIVRAKAEVDENKHRITVTEIPYQVNKSMLVESIADLAKEKRVEGITALRDESGKAGMKIVIEYRRDVNGQVLLNQLYKYSCFATSCNTF
;
A
#
# COMPACT_ATOMS: atom_id res chain seq x y z
N MET A 1 -11.16 -0.66 13.27
CA MET A 1 -11.10 -2.03 13.83
C MET A 1 -10.54 -1.96 15.23
N ALA A 2 -11.02 -2.80 16.12
CA ALA A 2 -10.57 -2.82 17.54
C ALA A 2 -9.23 -3.57 17.75
N THR A 3 -8.60 -4.06 16.69
CA THR A 3 -7.35 -4.83 16.75
C THR A 3 -6.31 -4.26 15.79
N ASN A 4 -5.04 -4.38 16.17
CA ASN A 4 -3.90 -4.04 15.30
C ASN A 4 -3.51 -5.18 14.36
N ILE A 5 -4.18 -6.35 14.46
CA ILE A 5 -3.95 -7.47 13.58
C ILE A 5 -4.49 -7.12 12.19
N PRO A 6 -3.67 -7.15 11.13
CA PRO A 6 -4.14 -6.87 9.79
C PRO A 6 -5.10 -7.97 9.30
N PRO A 7 -6.03 -7.64 8.41
CA PRO A 7 -6.94 -8.63 7.82
C PRO A 7 -6.14 -9.64 6.97
N HIS A 8 -6.65 -10.89 6.94
CA HIS A 8 -6.07 -11.98 6.16
C HIS A 8 -7.14 -12.61 5.28
N ASN A 9 -6.73 -13.26 4.21
CA ASN A 9 -7.63 -14.00 3.33
C ASN A 9 -8.18 -15.23 4.06
N LEU A 10 -9.50 -15.34 4.13
CA LEU A 10 -10.17 -16.44 4.85
C LEU A 10 -9.82 -17.81 4.26
N GLY A 11 -9.76 -17.95 2.94
CA GLY A 11 -9.39 -19.19 2.26
C GLY A 11 -8.00 -19.66 2.64
N GLU A 12 -7.01 -18.76 2.57
CA GLU A 12 -5.63 -19.05 2.97
C GLU A 12 -5.52 -19.49 4.44
N VAL A 13 -6.27 -18.82 5.34
CA VAL A 13 -6.27 -19.17 6.76
C VAL A 13 -6.90 -20.53 7.00
N ILE A 14 -7.99 -20.87 6.30
CA ILE A 14 -8.64 -22.19 6.39
C ILE A 14 -7.67 -23.28 5.90
N ASP A 15 -7.02 -23.09 4.75
CA ASP A 15 -6.05 -24.04 4.19
C ASP A 15 -4.86 -24.25 5.13
N GLY A 16 -4.31 -23.18 5.69
CA GLY A 16 -3.27 -23.24 6.71
C GLY A 16 -3.72 -23.98 7.98
N THR A 17 -4.96 -23.77 8.41
CA THR A 17 -5.53 -24.45 9.57
C THR A 17 -5.69 -25.95 9.31
N ILE A 18 -6.19 -26.34 8.15
CA ILE A 18 -6.31 -27.76 7.73
C ILE A 18 -4.95 -28.43 7.70
N TYR A 19 -3.95 -27.73 7.18
CA TYR A 19 -2.56 -28.25 7.17
C TYR A 19 -2.03 -28.44 8.59
N PHE A 20 -2.22 -27.47 9.47
CA PHE A 20 -1.80 -27.53 10.88
C PHE A 20 -2.49 -28.66 11.65
N MET A 21 -3.79 -28.90 11.41
CA MET A 21 -4.52 -30.04 12.02
C MET A 21 -3.94 -31.39 11.63
N LYS A 22 -3.40 -31.52 10.40
CA LYS A 22 -2.76 -32.73 9.90
C LYS A 22 -1.31 -32.87 10.37
N ASN A 23 -0.65 -31.75 10.64
CA ASN A 23 0.75 -31.63 11.01
C ASN A 23 0.89 -30.68 12.22
N PRO A 24 0.60 -31.15 13.46
CA PRO A 24 0.63 -30.28 14.66
C PRO A 24 2.01 -29.65 14.96
N ASP A 25 3.10 -30.28 14.47
CA ASP A 25 4.47 -29.79 14.62
C ASP A 25 4.91 -28.85 13.49
N ALA A 26 3.97 -28.40 12.65
CA ALA A 26 4.26 -27.52 11.53
C ALA A 26 4.89 -26.19 12.00
N THR A 27 5.96 -25.81 11.35
CA THR A 27 6.68 -24.57 11.61
C THR A 27 6.01 -23.35 10.94
N VAL A 28 6.32 -22.14 11.44
CA VAL A 28 5.81 -20.90 10.83
C VAL A 28 6.13 -20.79 9.34
N PRO A 29 7.36 -21.07 8.85
CA PRO A 29 7.66 -21.06 7.43
C PRO A 29 6.79 -22.02 6.58
N GLU A 30 6.45 -23.19 7.13
CA GLU A 30 5.58 -24.16 6.44
C GLU A 30 4.15 -23.62 6.32
N LEU A 31 3.61 -23.01 7.38
CA LEU A 31 2.29 -22.37 7.36
C LEU A 31 2.24 -21.16 6.43
N MET A 32 3.35 -20.45 6.24
CA MET A 32 3.46 -19.34 5.29
C MET A 32 3.38 -19.77 3.81
N ASN A 33 3.49 -21.06 3.50
CA ASN A 33 3.19 -21.54 2.15
C ASN A 33 1.68 -21.44 1.83
N TYR A 34 0.84 -21.46 2.85
CA TYR A 34 -0.62 -21.34 2.74
C TYR A 34 -1.06 -19.90 3.05
N ILE A 35 -0.58 -19.31 4.14
CA ILE A 35 -0.90 -17.94 4.58
C ILE A 35 0.27 -17.03 4.19
N LYS A 36 0.17 -16.42 3.00
CA LYS A 36 1.28 -15.64 2.42
C LYS A 36 1.50 -14.30 3.11
N GLY A 37 0.43 -13.72 3.65
CA GLY A 37 0.50 -12.41 4.32
C GLY A 37 -0.86 -11.75 4.48
N PRO A 38 -0.88 -10.51 4.97
CA PRO A 38 -2.10 -9.72 5.08
C PRO A 38 -2.77 -9.49 3.72
N ASP A 39 -4.11 -9.53 3.72
CA ASP A 39 -4.97 -9.24 2.59
C ASP A 39 -5.83 -8.01 2.92
N PHE A 40 -5.40 -6.85 2.43
CA PHE A 40 -6.07 -5.59 2.73
C PHE A 40 -7.24 -5.33 1.79
N PRO A 41 -8.41 -4.90 2.31
CA PRO A 41 -9.61 -4.61 1.50
C PRO A 41 -9.40 -3.41 0.55
N THR A 42 -8.42 -2.57 0.81
CA THR A 42 -8.04 -1.43 -0.03
C THR A 42 -6.92 -1.78 -1.02
N TYR A 43 -6.52 -3.06 -1.08
CA TYR A 43 -5.38 -3.54 -1.88
C TYR A 43 -4.07 -2.85 -1.49
N GLY A 44 -3.30 -2.37 -2.47
CA GLY A 44 -1.98 -1.80 -2.25
C GLY A 44 -0.86 -2.83 -2.40
N ILE A 45 0.37 -2.35 -2.44
CA ILE A 45 1.54 -3.19 -2.65
C ILE A 45 2.33 -3.31 -1.36
N ILE A 46 2.47 -4.53 -0.84
CA ILE A 46 3.33 -4.81 0.31
C ILE A 46 4.79 -4.87 -0.15
N CYS A 47 5.65 -4.10 0.53
CA CYS A 47 7.06 -4.01 0.20
C CYS A 47 7.89 -4.91 1.10
N GLY A 48 8.27 -6.06 0.56
CA GLY A 48 9.09 -7.06 1.24
C GLY A 48 8.30 -8.01 2.14
N THR A 49 8.85 -9.19 2.35
CA THR A 49 8.23 -10.27 3.15
C THR A 49 8.85 -10.41 4.54
N SER A 50 10.00 -9.79 4.78
CA SER A 50 10.73 -9.91 6.05
C SER A 50 9.92 -9.44 7.26
N GLY A 51 9.17 -8.33 7.10
CA GLY A 51 8.28 -7.82 8.15
C GLY A 51 7.12 -8.76 8.45
N ILE A 52 6.58 -9.45 7.44
CA ILE A 52 5.52 -10.45 7.60
C ILE A 52 6.06 -11.65 8.38
N TYR A 53 7.20 -12.17 7.95
CA TYR A 53 7.86 -13.30 8.61
C TYR A 53 8.17 -12.98 10.08
N GLN A 54 8.74 -11.81 10.35
CA GLN A 54 9.02 -11.36 11.72
C GLN A 54 7.73 -11.23 12.55
N ALA A 55 6.66 -10.69 11.97
CA ALA A 55 5.37 -10.57 12.64
C ALA A 55 4.79 -11.92 13.02
N TYR A 56 4.85 -12.90 12.14
CA TYR A 56 4.35 -14.25 12.40
C TYR A 56 5.20 -15.04 13.41
N GLN A 57 6.51 -14.80 13.45
CA GLN A 57 7.39 -15.46 14.42
C GLN A 57 7.32 -14.85 15.83
N THR A 58 7.28 -13.52 15.91
CA THR A 58 7.49 -12.81 17.18
C THR A 58 6.24 -12.13 17.70
N GLY A 59 5.17 -12.07 16.89
CA GLY A 59 3.97 -11.28 17.16
C GLY A 59 4.18 -9.76 16.96
N LYS A 60 5.37 -9.34 16.49
CA LYS A 60 5.68 -7.92 16.21
C LYS A 60 6.41 -7.80 14.89
N GLY A 61 5.88 -7.00 13.98
CA GLY A 61 6.52 -6.75 12.69
C GLY A 61 6.09 -5.40 12.12
N LYS A 62 6.92 -4.90 11.20
CA LYS A 62 6.65 -3.67 10.47
C LYS A 62 6.52 -3.98 9.00
N ILE A 63 5.34 -3.75 8.44
CA ILE A 63 5.05 -3.96 7.03
C ILE A 63 4.91 -2.58 6.37
N ILE A 64 5.55 -2.40 5.23
CA ILE A 64 5.40 -1.20 4.41
C ILE A 64 4.42 -1.50 3.30
N VAL A 65 3.33 -0.74 3.25
CA VAL A 65 2.33 -0.82 2.19
C VAL A 65 2.41 0.44 1.34
N ARG A 66 2.50 0.29 0.04
CA ARG A 66 2.53 1.39 -0.93
C ARG A 66 1.26 1.47 -1.76
N ALA A 67 0.90 2.70 -2.14
CA ALA A 67 -0.11 2.97 -3.15
C ALA A 67 0.29 2.34 -4.49
N LYS A 68 -0.68 1.84 -5.23
CA LYS A 68 -0.48 1.43 -6.62
C LYS A 68 -0.70 2.63 -7.51
N ALA A 69 0.35 3.04 -8.20
CA ALA A 69 0.34 4.18 -9.09
C ALA A 69 1.01 3.83 -10.42
N GLU A 70 0.44 4.31 -11.49
CA GLU A 70 0.94 4.13 -12.85
C GLU A 70 1.32 5.50 -13.43
N VAL A 71 2.50 5.58 -14.05
CA VAL A 71 2.99 6.80 -14.71
C VAL A 71 2.69 6.70 -16.20
N ASP A 72 1.89 7.63 -16.71
CA ASP A 72 1.63 7.81 -18.14
C ASP A 72 2.49 8.98 -18.65
N GLU A 73 3.65 8.67 -19.21
CA GLU A 73 4.58 9.68 -19.71
C GLU A 73 4.02 10.45 -20.90
N ASN A 74 3.20 9.83 -21.74
CA ASN A 74 2.60 10.48 -22.91
C ASN A 74 1.62 11.60 -22.51
N LYS A 75 0.91 11.40 -21.42
CA LYS A 75 -0.08 12.35 -20.91
C LYS A 75 0.43 13.18 -19.74
N HIS A 76 1.69 12.96 -19.34
CA HIS A 76 2.31 13.62 -18.18
C HIS A 76 1.44 13.58 -16.92
N ARG A 77 0.97 12.37 -16.59
CA ARG A 77 0.12 12.15 -15.43
C ARG A 77 0.49 10.87 -14.67
N ILE A 78 0.26 10.90 -13.38
CA ILE A 78 0.33 9.73 -12.50
C ILE A 78 -1.09 9.39 -12.10
N THR A 79 -1.51 8.15 -12.34
CA THR A 79 -2.82 7.65 -11.95
C THR A 79 -2.66 6.71 -10.76
N VAL A 80 -3.32 7.02 -9.65
CA VAL A 80 -3.33 6.21 -8.43
C VAL A 80 -4.65 5.46 -8.36
N THR A 81 -4.59 4.13 -8.31
CA THR A 81 -5.77 3.26 -8.28
C THR A 81 -6.00 2.60 -6.92
N GLU A 82 -4.95 2.46 -6.11
CA GLU A 82 -5.03 1.84 -4.80
C GLU A 82 -4.21 2.65 -3.79
N ILE A 83 -4.72 2.81 -2.58
CA ILE A 83 -4.04 3.51 -1.49
C ILE A 83 -3.76 2.57 -0.33
N PRO A 84 -2.75 2.85 0.51
CA PRO A 84 -2.45 2.03 1.68
C PRO A 84 -3.64 1.91 2.63
N TYR A 85 -3.72 0.77 3.32
CA TYR A 85 -4.75 0.52 4.32
C TYR A 85 -4.74 1.58 5.41
N GLN A 86 -5.93 2.00 5.85
CA GLN A 86 -6.17 3.07 6.84
C GLN A 86 -5.76 4.49 6.41
N VAL A 87 -5.32 4.69 5.18
CA VAL A 87 -5.10 6.04 4.65
C VAL A 87 -6.41 6.61 4.13
N ASN A 88 -6.77 7.81 4.60
CA ASN A 88 -7.94 8.53 4.11
C ASN A 88 -7.59 9.22 2.79
N LYS A 89 -8.40 8.97 1.74
CA LYS A 89 -8.21 9.55 0.40
C LYS A 89 -8.16 11.08 0.42
N SER A 90 -9.07 11.72 1.14
CA SER A 90 -9.14 13.18 1.22
C SER A 90 -7.89 13.77 1.85
N MET A 91 -7.44 13.18 2.97
CA MET A 91 -6.19 13.60 3.62
C MET A 91 -4.96 13.37 2.73
N LEU A 92 -4.96 12.29 1.95
CA LEU A 92 -3.87 12.02 1.00
C LEU A 92 -3.82 13.10 -0.09
N VAL A 93 -4.95 13.43 -0.69
CA VAL A 93 -5.06 14.48 -1.72
C VAL A 93 -4.62 15.83 -1.15
N GLU A 94 -5.06 16.18 0.06
CA GLU A 94 -4.68 17.40 0.76
C GLU A 94 -3.16 17.44 1.04
N SER A 95 -2.59 16.35 1.54
CA SER A 95 -1.14 16.28 1.82
C SER A 95 -0.30 16.45 0.54
N ILE A 96 -0.74 15.91 -0.59
CA ILE A 96 -0.07 16.10 -1.88
C ILE A 96 -0.14 17.57 -2.33
N ALA A 97 -1.31 18.19 -2.16
CA ALA A 97 -1.49 19.60 -2.49
C ALA A 97 -0.58 20.51 -1.62
N ASP A 98 -0.45 20.18 -0.34
CA ASP A 98 0.43 20.92 0.56
C ASP A 98 1.90 20.74 0.21
N LEU A 99 2.35 19.52 -0.10
CA LEU A 99 3.72 19.27 -0.59
C LEU A 99 4.04 20.04 -1.88
N ALA A 100 3.06 20.19 -2.76
CA ALA A 100 3.21 21.01 -3.98
C ALA A 100 3.31 22.50 -3.66
N LYS A 101 2.50 23.02 -2.71
CA LYS A 101 2.56 24.41 -2.24
C LYS A 101 3.87 24.72 -1.52
N GLU A 102 4.36 23.82 -0.67
CA GLU A 102 5.63 23.94 0.06
C GLU A 102 6.87 23.75 -0.85
N LYS A 103 6.68 23.47 -2.14
CA LYS A 103 7.75 23.19 -3.11
C LYS A 103 8.67 22.03 -2.72
N ARG A 104 8.21 21.12 -1.87
CA ARG A 104 8.92 19.88 -1.55
C ARG A 104 8.84 18.85 -2.66
N VAL A 105 7.73 18.89 -3.40
CA VAL A 105 7.53 18.11 -4.62
C VAL A 105 7.18 19.10 -5.72
N GLU A 106 8.16 19.35 -6.60
CA GLU A 106 8.00 20.30 -7.69
C GLU A 106 7.46 19.63 -8.95
N GLY A 107 6.76 20.41 -9.75
CA GLY A 107 6.30 19.96 -11.07
C GLY A 107 4.85 19.46 -11.12
N ILE A 108 4.13 19.38 -10.01
CA ILE A 108 2.70 19.09 -10.03
C ILE A 108 1.95 20.31 -10.56
N THR A 109 1.11 20.09 -11.58
CA THR A 109 0.29 21.14 -12.21
C THR A 109 -1.15 21.05 -11.80
N ALA A 110 -1.70 19.85 -11.66
CA ALA A 110 -3.06 19.63 -11.23
C ALA A 110 -3.20 18.34 -10.43
N LEU A 111 -4.15 18.33 -9.51
CA LEU A 111 -4.51 17.18 -8.71
C LEU A 111 -6.04 17.02 -8.80
N ARG A 112 -6.50 15.86 -9.26
CA ARG A 112 -7.92 15.57 -9.46
C ARG A 112 -8.29 14.24 -8.83
N ASP A 113 -9.45 14.21 -8.22
CA ASP A 113 -10.10 12.97 -7.78
C ASP A 113 -11.15 12.58 -8.84
N GLU A 114 -10.84 11.57 -9.62
CA GLU A 114 -11.72 11.00 -10.65
C GLU A 114 -12.37 9.69 -10.17
N SER A 115 -12.46 9.47 -8.87
CA SER A 115 -13.09 8.28 -8.30
C SER A 115 -14.56 8.21 -8.65
N GLY A 116 -15.04 7.03 -9.02
CA GLY A 116 -16.42 6.82 -9.43
C GLY A 116 -16.88 5.38 -9.18
N LYS A 117 -17.95 4.96 -9.85
CA LYS A 117 -18.51 3.59 -9.74
C LYS A 117 -17.52 2.48 -10.13
N ALA A 118 -16.54 2.80 -10.98
CA ALA A 118 -15.49 1.86 -11.42
C ALA A 118 -14.37 1.67 -10.39
N GLY A 119 -14.35 2.45 -9.31
CA GLY A 119 -13.33 2.38 -8.26
C GLY A 119 -12.67 3.72 -7.96
N MET A 120 -11.64 3.65 -7.12
CA MET A 120 -10.86 4.82 -6.75
C MET A 120 -9.88 5.19 -7.86
N LYS A 121 -9.81 6.48 -8.18
CA LYS A 121 -8.87 7.00 -9.16
C LYS A 121 -8.48 8.43 -8.80
N ILE A 122 -7.21 8.63 -8.46
CA ILE A 122 -6.61 9.94 -8.26
C ILE A 122 -5.65 10.20 -9.41
N VAL A 123 -5.77 11.36 -10.05
CA VAL A 123 -4.93 11.76 -11.16
C VAL A 123 -4.08 12.97 -10.75
N ILE A 124 -2.78 12.84 -10.89
CA ILE A 124 -1.79 13.88 -10.62
C ILE A 124 -1.17 14.26 -11.95
N GLU A 125 -1.42 15.46 -12.42
CA GLU A 125 -0.79 15.98 -13.65
C GLU A 125 0.51 16.70 -13.30
N TYR A 126 1.53 16.51 -14.13
CA TYR A 126 2.84 17.10 -13.90
C TYR A 126 3.40 17.77 -15.18
N ARG A 127 4.36 18.67 -15.01
CA ARG A 127 4.97 19.41 -16.13
C ARG A 127 5.81 18.50 -17.00
N ARG A 128 5.93 18.84 -18.28
CA ARG A 128 6.69 18.08 -19.29
C ARG A 128 8.19 18.02 -19.03
N ASP A 129 8.72 18.96 -18.27
CA ASP A 129 10.14 19.05 -17.91
C ASP A 129 10.51 18.15 -16.70
N VAL A 130 9.52 17.48 -16.09
CA VAL A 130 9.71 16.62 -14.92
C VAL A 130 9.58 15.17 -15.31
N ASN A 131 10.48 14.32 -14.79
CA ASN A 131 10.39 12.88 -14.95
C ASN A 131 9.33 12.33 -13.98
N GLY A 132 8.28 11.71 -14.53
CA GLY A 132 7.17 11.16 -13.74
C GLY A 132 7.58 10.09 -12.73
N GLN A 133 8.59 9.28 -13.04
CA GLN A 133 9.09 8.26 -12.14
C GLN A 133 9.82 8.85 -10.92
N VAL A 134 10.59 9.92 -11.14
CA VAL A 134 11.25 10.65 -10.05
C VAL A 134 10.22 11.32 -9.15
N LEU A 135 9.21 11.95 -9.76
CA LEU A 135 8.09 12.55 -9.04
C LEU A 135 7.34 11.52 -8.19
N LEU A 136 7.05 10.34 -8.74
CA LEU A 136 6.41 9.26 -8.01
C LEU A 136 7.25 8.79 -6.82
N ASN A 137 8.56 8.66 -6.99
CA ASN A 137 9.46 8.29 -5.89
C ASN A 137 9.50 9.37 -4.78
N GLN A 138 9.42 10.64 -5.14
CA GLN A 138 9.31 11.73 -4.16
C GLN A 138 7.97 11.65 -3.39
N LEU A 139 6.87 11.34 -4.08
CA LEU A 139 5.57 11.13 -3.44
C LEU A 139 5.60 9.96 -2.46
N TYR A 140 6.25 8.84 -2.79
CA TYR A 140 6.45 7.73 -1.85
C TYR A 140 7.28 8.13 -0.62
N LYS A 141 8.20 9.06 -0.76
CA LYS A 141 9.07 9.50 0.34
C LYS A 141 8.41 10.52 1.27
N TYR A 142 7.64 11.45 0.73
CA TYR A 142 7.17 12.64 1.46
C TYR A 142 5.68 12.62 1.77
N SER A 143 4.90 11.71 1.21
CA SER A 143 3.46 11.61 1.47
C SER A 143 3.05 10.25 2.05
N CYS A 144 1.77 10.13 2.41
CA CYS A 144 1.18 8.85 2.86
C CYS A 144 0.98 7.82 1.73
N PHE A 145 1.66 7.98 0.59
CA PHE A 145 1.73 6.98 -0.48
C PHE A 145 2.42 5.69 -0.05
N ALA A 146 3.29 5.76 0.95
CA ALA A 146 3.87 4.59 1.60
C ALA A 146 3.66 4.73 3.10
N THR A 147 2.92 3.82 3.68
CA THR A 147 2.61 3.80 5.11
C THR A 147 3.18 2.55 5.75
N SER A 148 3.86 2.72 6.87
CA SER A 148 4.26 1.58 7.68
C SER A 148 3.09 1.15 8.57
N CYS A 149 2.60 -0.05 8.35
CA CYS A 149 1.66 -0.70 9.24
C CYS A 149 2.46 -1.46 10.31
N ASN A 150 2.35 -1.05 11.56
CA ASN A 150 2.84 -1.86 12.66
C ASN A 150 1.82 -2.99 12.88
N THR A 151 2.23 -4.20 12.58
CA THR A 151 1.41 -5.39 12.75
C THR A 151 1.67 -5.99 14.12
N PHE A 152 0.57 -6.27 14.81
CA PHE A 152 0.48 -6.97 16.10
C PHE A 152 0.89 -6.16 17.34
#